data_dc3629dda69788b6989de044ba8a6dc3
#
_entry.id   dc3629dda69788b6989de044ba8a6dc3
#
_cell.length_a   1.000
_cell.length_b   1.000
_cell.length_c   1.000
_cell.angle_alpha   90.00
_cell.angle_beta   90.00
_cell.angle_gamma   90.00
#
_symmetry.space_group_name_H-M   'P 1'
#
loop_
_entity.id
_entity.type
_entity.pdbx_description
1 polymer ?
#
loop_
_entity_poly.entity_id
_entity_poly.type
_entity_poly.pdbx_seq_one_letter_code
_entity_poly.pdbx_strand_id
1 'polypeptide(L)'
;MQQSEKDIVIMPCLDMQNGRVVKGVHFVDIRDVGDPVACAQAYCQAGADELAMLDITATVEGRRTMIEVVRRVAEAATVPLTIGGGIGDVASASAVLEAGADKISVSSAAFRKPDLIPQLMNEFGAKVTVAIDVDRNATLPSGYEVYIDGGRTATGADAVEWARRVDGYGVPVILPTSKAGDGARTGYDLPVIRAMAQAVKARVVASGGAGALDHFVQAVEAGATILLAASVFHFGLIQIPRLKDHLRARGVRVRG
;
A
#
# COMPACT_ATOMS: atom_id res chain seq x y z
N MET A 1 -21.61 -10.27 -11.87
CA MET A 1 -20.80 -9.30 -12.62
C MET A 1 -19.34 -9.75 -12.55
N GLN A 2 -18.75 -10.04 -13.70
CA GLN A 2 -17.42 -10.59 -13.83
C GLN A 2 -16.38 -9.57 -13.31
N GLN A 3 -15.76 -9.82 -12.13
CA GLN A 3 -14.42 -9.34 -11.90
C GLN A 3 -13.55 -10.06 -12.94
N SER A 4 -13.01 -9.32 -13.91
CA SER A 4 -12.04 -9.87 -14.84
C SER A 4 -10.95 -10.56 -14.00
N GLU A 5 -10.59 -11.79 -14.37
CA GLU A 5 -9.58 -12.65 -13.76
C GLU A 5 -8.20 -11.96 -13.73
N LYS A 6 -8.03 -10.98 -12.86
CA LYS A 6 -6.74 -10.33 -12.63
C LYS A 6 -5.94 -11.22 -11.70
N ASP A 7 -4.75 -11.60 -12.10
CA ASP A 7 -3.83 -12.33 -11.24
C ASP A 7 -3.59 -11.56 -9.94
N ILE A 8 -3.61 -12.28 -8.83
CA ILE A 8 -3.30 -11.73 -7.52
C ILE A 8 -1.81 -11.41 -7.46
N VAL A 9 -1.50 -10.25 -6.90
CA VAL A 9 -0.15 -9.70 -6.78
C VAL A 9 0.30 -9.76 -5.32
N ILE A 10 1.49 -10.32 -5.07
CA ILE A 10 2.13 -10.30 -3.76
C ILE A 10 3.11 -9.13 -3.72
N MET A 11 2.86 -8.17 -2.82
CA MET A 11 3.60 -6.92 -2.71
C MET A 11 4.18 -6.73 -1.31
N PRO A 12 5.43 -7.14 -1.03
CA PRO A 12 6.12 -6.75 0.19
C PRO A 12 6.25 -5.23 0.31
N CYS A 13 6.10 -4.72 1.56
CA CYS A 13 6.25 -3.30 1.86
C CYS A 13 7.53 -3.06 2.68
N LEU A 14 8.30 -2.07 2.26
CA LEU A 14 9.46 -1.51 2.95
C LEU A 14 9.04 -0.19 3.61
N ASP A 15 8.68 -0.22 4.90
CA ASP A 15 8.42 0.99 5.66
C ASP A 15 9.75 1.68 5.96
N MET A 16 9.89 2.95 5.59
CA MET A 16 11.15 3.68 5.66
C MET A 16 11.13 4.77 6.73
N GLN A 17 12.21 4.86 7.48
CA GLN A 17 12.51 5.99 8.35
C GLN A 17 14.01 6.26 8.31
N ASN A 18 14.40 7.53 8.11
CA ASN A 18 15.82 7.95 8.10
C ASN A 18 16.74 7.10 7.18
N GLY A 19 16.23 6.68 6.01
CA GLY A 19 17.00 5.89 5.05
C GLY A 19 17.15 4.41 5.37
N ARG A 20 16.49 3.92 6.41
CA ARG A 20 16.51 2.52 6.83
C ARG A 20 15.11 1.91 6.70
N VAL A 21 15.06 0.61 6.43
CA VAL A 21 13.82 -0.15 6.54
C VAL A 21 13.52 -0.37 8.01
N VAL A 22 12.30 -0.05 8.40
CA VAL A 22 11.84 -0.18 9.78
C VAL A 22 10.51 -0.94 9.83
N LYS A 23 10.15 -1.46 11.00
CA LYS A 23 8.81 -1.97 11.26
C LYS A 23 8.38 -1.66 12.68
N GLY A 24 7.19 -1.08 12.81
CA GLY A 24 6.49 -0.85 14.06
C GLY A 24 5.22 -1.68 14.18
N VAL A 25 4.57 -1.60 15.34
CA VAL A 25 3.22 -2.09 15.58
C VAL A 25 2.34 -0.87 15.83
N HIS A 26 1.21 -0.73 15.12
CA HIS A 26 0.33 0.45 15.18
C HIS A 26 1.08 1.78 15.02
N PHE A 27 2.08 1.82 14.12
CA PHE A 27 2.95 2.99 13.87
C PHE A 27 3.83 3.43 15.07
N VAL A 28 3.98 2.57 16.09
CA VAL A 28 4.86 2.78 17.27
C VAL A 28 5.82 1.59 17.43
N ASP A 29 6.72 1.65 18.41
CA ASP A 29 7.74 0.61 18.70
C ASP A 29 8.58 0.22 17.46
N ILE A 30 9.08 1.23 16.77
CA ILE A 30 9.79 1.08 15.50
C ILE A 30 11.12 0.37 15.72
N ARG A 31 11.34 -0.73 14.98
CA ARG A 31 12.58 -1.51 14.96
C ARG A 31 13.24 -1.40 13.60
N ASP A 32 14.56 -1.27 13.58
CA ASP A 32 15.37 -1.35 12.35
C ASP A 32 15.33 -2.78 11.79
N VAL A 33 15.00 -2.90 10.50
CA VAL A 33 14.97 -4.18 9.78
C VAL A 33 16.21 -4.34 8.90
N GLY A 34 16.76 -3.24 8.36
CA GLY A 34 17.98 -3.32 7.56
C GLY A 34 18.12 -2.26 6.46
N ASP A 35 19.06 -2.53 5.57
CA ASP A 35 19.31 -1.72 4.37
C ASP A 35 18.20 -1.94 3.32
N PRO A 36 17.61 -0.87 2.76
CA PRO A 36 16.49 -0.98 1.81
C PRO A 36 16.86 -1.71 0.51
N VAL A 37 18.09 -1.55 0.03
CA VAL A 37 18.56 -2.22 -1.19
C VAL A 37 18.65 -3.72 -0.97
N ALA A 38 19.25 -4.15 0.14
CA ALA A 38 19.35 -5.57 0.49
C ALA A 38 17.97 -6.21 0.70
N CYS A 39 17.04 -5.51 1.36
CA CYS A 39 15.67 -5.97 1.52
C CYS A 39 14.93 -6.12 0.18
N ALA A 40 15.06 -5.15 -0.72
CA ALA A 40 14.43 -5.19 -2.04
C ALA A 40 14.96 -6.37 -2.87
N GLN A 41 16.28 -6.57 -2.91
CA GLN A 41 16.91 -7.72 -3.59
C GLN A 41 16.42 -9.06 -3.04
N ALA A 42 16.36 -9.20 -1.72
CA ALA A 42 15.87 -10.41 -1.07
C ALA A 42 14.41 -10.73 -1.45
N TYR A 43 13.53 -9.72 -1.51
CA TYR A 43 12.15 -9.92 -1.93
C TYR A 43 11.99 -10.25 -3.40
N CYS A 44 12.78 -9.59 -4.28
CA CYS A 44 12.82 -9.94 -5.69
C CYS A 44 13.24 -11.41 -5.88
N GLN A 45 14.31 -11.85 -5.21
CA GLN A 45 14.78 -13.24 -5.26
C GLN A 45 13.76 -14.23 -4.66
N ALA A 46 13.00 -13.80 -3.67
CA ALA A 46 11.94 -14.62 -3.07
C ALA A 46 10.67 -14.71 -3.95
N GLY A 47 10.63 -14.04 -5.11
CA GLY A 47 9.51 -14.10 -6.05
C GLY A 47 8.37 -13.14 -5.72
N ALA A 48 8.64 -11.98 -5.14
CA ALA A 48 7.69 -10.88 -5.05
C ALA A 48 7.24 -10.44 -6.46
N ASP A 49 5.98 -10.04 -6.61
CA ASP A 49 5.46 -9.59 -7.90
C ASP A 49 5.60 -8.08 -8.12
N GLU A 50 5.54 -7.32 -7.04
CA GLU A 50 5.75 -5.87 -6.97
C GLU A 50 6.35 -5.55 -5.59
N LEU A 51 6.94 -4.36 -5.43
CA LEU A 51 7.41 -3.83 -4.15
C LEU A 51 6.72 -2.50 -3.84
N ALA A 52 6.44 -2.25 -2.57
CA ALA A 52 6.13 -0.92 -2.06
C ALA A 52 7.25 -0.43 -1.13
N MET A 53 7.60 0.85 -1.23
CA MET A 53 8.49 1.53 -0.28
C MET A 53 7.80 2.82 0.18
N LEU A 54 7.53 2.91 1.47
CA LEU A 54 6.73 3.97 2.07
C LEU A 54 7.56 4.72 3.12
N ASP A 55 7.88 6.00 2.88
CA ASP A 55 8.49 6.85 3.90
C ASP A 55 7.41 7.30 4.90
N ILE A 56 7.36 6.60 6.04
CA ILE A 56 6.30 6.77 7.04
C ILE A 56 6.44 8.05 7.88
N THR A 57 7.55 8.76 7.79
CA THR A 57 7.81 9.99 8.54
C THR A 57 7.85 11.25 7.68
N ALA A 58 8.03 11.14 6.38
CA ALA A 58 8.23 12.29 5.48
C ALA A 58 7.11 13.33 5.58
N THR A 59 5.84 12.89 5.59
CA THR A 59 4.68 13.80 5.68
C THR A 59 4.63 14.55 7.02
N VAL A 60 4.94 13.85 8.12
CA VAL A 60 4.90 14.42 9.47
C VAL A 60 6.06 15.38 9.70
N GLU A 61 7.23 15.06 9.15
CA GLU A 61 8.44 15.89 9.25
C GLU A 61 8.46 17.03 8.20
N GLY A 62 7.47 17.07 7.30
CA GLY A 62 7.40 18.06 6.24
C GLY A 62 8.55 17.98 5.23
N ARG A 63 9.21 16.81 5.10
CA ARG A 63 10.30 16.62 4.15
C ARG A 63 9.84 15.85 2.90
N ARG A 64 10.60 16.05 1.85
CA ARG A 64 10.42 15.31 0.59
C ARG A 64 10.92 13.88 0.71
N THR A 65 10.43 13.01 -0.17
CA THR A 65 10.92 11.64 -0.34
C THR A 65 12.44 11.65 -0.54
N MET A 66 13.12 10.65 -0.01
CA MET A 66 14.57 10.51 -0.12
C MET A 66 14.95 9.95 -1.50
N ILE A 67 15.10 10.83 -2.48
CA ILE A 67 15.30 10.50 -3.90
C ILE A 67 16.51 9.57 -4.12
N GLU A 68 17.61 9.79 -3.40
CA GLU A 68 18.81 8.96 -3.55
C GLU A 68 18.58 7.51 -3.09
N VAL A 69 17.80 7.31 -2.03
CA VAL A 69 17.42 5.96 -1.59
C VAL A 69 16.50 5.30 -2.61
N VAL A 70 15.55 6.06 -3.18
CA VAL A 70 14.67 5.57 -4.26
C VAL A 70 15.50 5.07 -5.43
N ARG A 71 16.48 5.87 -5.90
CA ARG A 71 17.36 5.50 -7.03
C ARG A 71 18.10 4.20 -6.77
N ARG A 72 18.75 4.06 -5.63
CA ARG A 72 19.51 2.86 -5.25
C ARG A 72 18.62 1.61 -5.17
N VAL A 73 17.41 1.75 -4.63
CA VAL A 73 16.46 0.64 -4.54
C VAL A 73 15.91 0.28 -5.92
N ALA A 74 15.57 1.27 -6.75
CA ALA A 74 15.09 1.06 -8.11
C ALA A 74 16.12 0.36 -9.01
N GLU A 75 17.41 0.71 -8.88
CA GLU A 75 18.51 0.04 -9.61
C GLU A 75 18.66 -1.44 -9.20
N ALA A 76 18.28 -1.79 -7.98
CA ALA A 76 18.40 -3.14 -7.44
C ALA A 76 17.14 -4.00 -7.59
N ALA A 77 15.99 -3.38 -7.73
CA ALA A 77 14.70 -4.06 -7.87
C ALA A 77 14.55 -4.62 -9.30
N THR A 78 14.07 -5.87 -9.39
CA THR A 78 13.76 -6.54 -10.68
C THR A 78 12.26 -6.65 -10.94
N VAL A 79 11.43 -6.10 -10.04
CA VAL A 79 9.97 -6.06 -10.13
C VAL A 79 9.50 -4.61 -9.94
N PRO A 80 8.28 -4.25 -10.39
CA PRO A 80 7.78 -2.89 -10.29
C PRO A 80 7.81 -2.35 -8.86
N LEU A 81 8.32 -1.13 -8.69
CA LEU A 81 8.50 -0.44 -7.42
C LEU A 81 7.51 0.73 -7.28
N THR A 82 6.69 0.69 -6.25
CA THR A 82 5.78 1.78 -5.85
C THR A 82 6.37 2.56 -4.70
N ILE A 83 6.50 3.88 -4.85
CA ILE A 83 7.05 4.78 -3.82
C ILE A 83 5.95 5.67 -3.24
N GLY A 84 5.89 5.74 -1.92
CA GLY A 84 4.99 6.64 -1.19
C GLY A 84 5.67 7.36 -0.03
N GLY A 85 4.97 8.38 0.48
CA GLY A 85 5.49 9.26 1.54
C GLY A 85 6.20 10.50 1.00
N GLY A 86 5.81 11.68 1.51
CA GLY A 86 6.40 12.96 1.13
C GLY A 86 6.05 13.51 -0.25
N ILE A 87 5.19 12.85 -1.02
CA ILE A 87 4.74 13.31 -2.34
C ILE A 87 3.55 14.25 -2.15
N GLY A 88 3.77 15.55 -2.40
CA GLY A 88 2.78 16.60 -2.15
C GLY A 88 2.34 17.40 -3.37
N ASP A 89 2.98 17.21 -4.51
CA ASP A 89 2.75 17.90 -5.78
C ASP A 89 3.26 17.09 -6.98
N VAL A 90 2.96 17.57 -8.20
CA VAL A 90 3.39 16.93 -9.46
C VAL A 90 4.91 16.89 -9.57
N ALA A 91 5.61 17.93 -9.12
CA ALA A 91 7.07 17.99 -9.21
C ALA A 91 7.76 16.95 -8.33
N SER A 92 7.28 16.74 -7.10
CA SER A 92 7.79 15.68 -6.22
C SER A 92 7.47 14.28 -6.76
N ALA A 93 6.31 14.11 -7.39
CA ALA A 93 5.95 12.87 -8.06
C ALA A 93 6.87 12.58 -9.26
N SER A 94 7.15 13.59 -10.12
CA SER A 94 8.09 13.48 -11.24
C SER A 94 9.48 13.07 -10.78
N ALA A 95 10.01 13.75 -9.74
CA ALA A 95 11.34 13.45 -9.20
C ALA A 95 11.46 11.98 -8.71
N VAL A 96 10.40 11.42 -8.11
CA VAL A 96 10.37 10.03 -7.68
C VAL A 96 10.38 9.07 -8.87
N LEU A 97 9.58 9.34 -9.91
CA LEU A 97 9.55 8.51 -11.12
C LEU A 97 10.86 8.62 -11.91
N GLU A 98 11.46 9.80 -12.02
CA GLU A 98 12.78 10.03 -12.63
C GLU A 98 13.91 9.32 -11.86
N ALA A 99 13.75 9.12 -10.57
CA ALA A 99 14.70 8.33 -9.77
C ALA A 99 14.58 6.81 -10.00
N GLY A 100 13.63 6.36 -10.83
CA GLY A 100 13.49 4.96 -11.25
C GLY A 100 12.28 4.24 -10.64
N ALA A 101 11.41 4.90 -9.87
CA ALA A 101 10.18 4.29 -9.43
C ALA A 101 9.23 4.03 -10.61
N ASP A 102 8.51 2.90 -10.59
CA ASP A 102 7.49 2.59 -11.60
C ASP A 102 6.15 3.25 -11.29
N LYS A 103 5.84 3.40 -10.02
CA LYS A 103 4.56 3.93 -9.52
C LYS A 103 4.77 4.84 -8.31
N ILE A 104 3.84 5.74 -8.10
CA ILE A 104 3.76 6.61 -6.93
C ILE A 104 2.52 6.30 -6.10
N SER A 105 2.62 6.53 -4.78
CA SER A 105 1.49 6.44 -3.85
C SER A 105 1.35 7.75 -3.08
N VAL A 106 0.17 8.37 -3.17
CA VAL A 106 -0.18 9.62 -2.48
C VAL A 106 -1.31 9.38 -1.49
N SER A 107 -1.26 10.03 -0.33
CA SER A 107 -2.27 9.90 0.73
C SER A 107 -2.72 11.28 1.24
N SER A 108 -2.15 11.79 2.32
CA SER A 108 -2.55 13.02 2.99
C SER A 108 -2.63 14.24 2.07
N ALA A 109 -1.70 14.37 1.14
CA ALA A 109 -1.69 15.49 0.17
C ALA A 109 -2.90 15.41 -0.77
N ALA A 110 -3.25 14.22 -1.26
CA ALA A 110 -4.40 13.98 -2.12
C ALA A 110 -5.72 14.26 -1.38
N PHE A 111 -5.81 13.94 -0.09
CA PHE A 111 -6.98 14.25 0.71
C PHE A 111 -7.13 15.76 0.95
N ARG A 112 -6.04 16.44 1.32
CA ARG A 112 -6.04 17.89 1.58
C ARG A 112 -6.27 18.74 0.33
N LYS A 113 -5.78 18.27 -0.82
CA LYS A 113 -5.89 18.92 -2.12
C LYS A 113 -6.39 17.93 -3.16
N PRO A 114 -7.70 17.64 -3.20
CA PRO A 114 -8.23 16.62 -4.11
C PRO A 114 -7.92 16.88 -5.60
N ASP A 115 -7.74 18.16 -5.99
CA ASP A 115 -7.35 18.54 -7.35
C ASP A 115 -5.93 18.09 -7.73
N LEU A 116 -5.11 17.64 -6.78
CA LEU A 116 -3.84 17.01 -7.04
C LEU A 116 -4.03 15.67 -7.78
N ILE A 117 -5.10 14.92 -7.46
CA ILE A 117 -5.33 13.60 -8.08
C ILE A 117 -5.48 13.71 -9.60
N PRO A 118 -6.41 14.54 -10.17
CA PRO A 118 -6.50 14.68 -11.63
C PRO A 118 -5.23 15.24 -12.27
N GLN A 119 -4.45 16.09 -11.58
CA GLN A 119 -3.17 16.55 -12.09
C GLN A 119 -2.18 15.39 -12.24
N LEU A 120 -2.06 14.55 -11.21
CA LEU A 120 -1.21 13.34 -11.25
C LEU A 120 -1.69 12.33 -12.29
N MET A 121 -3.01 12.15 -12.42
CA MET A 121 -3.59 11.24 -13.41
C MET A 121 -3.34 11.71 -14.85
N ASN A 122 -3.42 13.01 -15.12
CA ASN A 122 -3.13 13.56 -16.44
C ASN A 122 -1.65 13.39 -16.81
N GLU A 123 -0.75 13.54 -15.86
CA GLU A 123 0.70 13.46 -16.12
C GLU A 123 1.22 12.02 -16.11
N PHE A 124 0.76 11.19 -15.16
CA PHE A 124 1.36 9.89 -14.88
C PHE A 124 0.42 8.70 -15.10
N GLY A 125 -0.88 8.93 -15.25
CA GLY A 125 -1.88 7.91 -15.60
C GLY A 125 -1.83 6.67 -14.70
N ALA A 126 -1.58 5.51 -15.30
CA ALA A 126 -1.61 4.21 -14.62
C ALA A 126 -0.54 4.04 -13.52
N LYS A 127 0.37 4.99 -13.36
CA LYS A 127 1.41 4.96 -12.31
C LYS A 127 0.94 5.49 -10.96
N VAL A 128 -0.28 6.02 -10.86
CA VAL A 128 -0.81 6.64 -9.63
C VAL A 128 -1.54 5.63 -8.77
N THR A 129 -1.19 5.57 -7.48
CA THR A 129 -1.94 4.89 -6.42
C THR A 129 -2.38 5.92 -5.40
N VAL A 130 -3.60 5.81 -4.86
CA VAL A 130 -4.05 6.61 -3.72
C VAL A 130 -4.15 5.72 -2.49
N ALA A 131 -3.36 6.03 -1.47
CA ALA A 131 -3.42 5.36 -0.16
C ALA A 131 -4.42 6.06 0.75
N ILE A 132 -5.16 5.27 1.53
CA ILE A 132 -6.21 5.73 2.44
C ILE A 132 -6.02 5.04 3.78
N ASP A 133 -5.45 5.74 4.74
CA ASP A 133 -5.41 5.24 6.12
C ASP A 133 -6.82 5.30 6.70
N VAL A 134 -7.27 4.22 7.33
CA VAL A 134 -8.63 4.11 7.84
C VAL A 134 -8.65 3.61 9.29
N ASP A 135 -9.65 4.07 10.04
CA ASP A 135 -9.97 3.52 11.35
C ASP A 135 -11.49 3.45 11.52
N ARG A 136 -11.95 2.66 12.47
CA ARG A 136 -13.38 2.47 12.71
C ARG A 136 -14.03 3.74 13.28
N ASN A 137 -15.16 4.11 12.70
CA ASN A 137 -16.03 5.17 13.22
C ASN A 137 -17.50 4.83 12.92
N ALA A 138 -18.18 4.28 13.90
CA ALA A 138 -19.58 3.83 13.77
C ALA A 138 -20.59 4.97 13.50
N THR A 139 -20.18 6.23 13.59
CA THR A 139 -21.04 7.39 13.28
C THR A 139 -21.09 7.70 11.79
N LEU A 140 -20.17 7.14 11.00
CA LEU A 140 -20.10 7.32 9.55
C LEU A 140 -20.82 6.21 8.79
N PRO A 141 -21.35 6.48 7.60
CA PRO A 141 -22.16 5.52 6.83
C PRO A 141 -21.47 4.17 6.55
N SER A 142 -20.18 4.17 6.23
CA SER A 142 -19.41 2.94 6.01
C SER A 142 -18.91 2.28 7.29
N GLY A 143 -18.97 2.97 8.44
CA GLY A 143 -18.35 2.57 9.69
C GLY A 143 -16.85 2.83 9.75
N TYR A 144 -16.28 3.55 8.76
CA TYR A 144 -14.85 3.83 8.65
C TYR A 144 -14.57 5.29 8.31
N GLU A 145 -13.58 5.85 8.96
CA GLU A 145 -13.11 7.22 8.82
C GLU A 145 -11.76 7.26 8.12
N VAL A 146 -11.56 8.26 7.25
CA VAL A 146 -10.24 8.56 6.67
C VAL A 146 -9.34 9.20 7.71
N TYR A 147 -8.11 8.73 7.79
CA TYR A 147 -7.02 9.33 8.54
C TYR A 147 -5.94 9.87 7.61
N ILE A 148 -5.25 10.91 8.04
CA ILE A 148 -4.11 11.51 7.34
C ILE A 148 -2.92 11.62 8.31
N ASP A 149 -1.78 12.14 7.82
CA ASP A 149 -0.54 12.33 8.62
C ASP A 149 -0.01 11.03 9.21
N GLY A 150 0.04 9.97 8.37
CA GLY A 150 0.46 8.64 8.83
C GLY A 150 -0.48 8.11 9.91
N GLY A 151 -1.78 8.25 9.71
CA GLY A 151 -2.80 7.73 10.61
C GLY A 151 -3.00 8.52 11.92
N ARG A 152 -2.46 9.74 12.04
CA ARG A 152 -2.50 10.53 13.30
C ARG A 152 -3.68 11.48 13.38
N THR A 153 -4.16 11.99 12.24
CA THR A 153 -5.21 13.02 12.18
C THR A 153 -6.48 12.44 11.60
N ALA A 154 -7.54 12.39 12.40
CA ALA A 154 -8.89 12.06 11.97
C ALA A 154 -9.47 13.19 11.11
N THR A 155 -10.22 12.86 10.07
CA THR A 155 -10.72 13.87 9.10
C THR A 155 -12.22 14.10 9.19
N GLY A 156 -12.98 13.20 9.84
CA GLY A 156 -14.44 13.21 9.83
C GLY A 156 -15.05 12.69 8.51
N ALA A 157 -14.24 12.31 7.54
CA ALA A 157 -14.72 11.86 6.23
C ALA A 157 -14.90 10.35 6.17
N ASP A 158 -15.99 9.91 5.53
CA ASP A 158 -16.26 8.50 5.29
C ASP A 158 -15.26 7.92 4.28
N ALA A 159 -14.62 6.80 4.66
CA ALA A 159 -13.54 6.21 3.88
C ALA A 159 -14.03 5.60 2.55
N VAL A 160 -15.23 5.04 2.50
CA VAL A 160 -15.78 4.46 1.25
C VAL A 160 -16.25 5.56 0.30
N GLU A 161 -16.84 6.64 0.79
CA GLU A 161 -17.19 7.80 -0.02
C GLU A 161 -15.93 8.47 -0.60
N TRP A 162 -14.87 8.58 0.20
CA TRP A 162 -13.59 9.08 -0.31
C TRP A 162 -13.01 8.16 -1.39
N ALA A 163 -13.06 6.84 -1.19
CA ALA A 163 -12.61 5.87 -2.19
C ALA A 163 -13.41 6.00 -3.50
N ARG A 164 -14.75 6.19 -3.46
CA ARG A 164 -15.57 6.46 -4.65
C ARG A 164 -15.15 7.73 -5.38
N ARG A 165 -14.87 8.79 -4.64
CA ARG A 165 -14.39 10.05 -5.22
C ARG A 165 -13.03 9.86 -5.92
N VAL A 166 -12.12 9.14 -5.30
CA VAL A 166 -10.81 8.78 -5.88
C VAL A 166 -10.98 7.94 -7.15
N ASP A 167 -11.84 6.91 -7.12
CA ASP A 167 -12.17 6.09 -8.29
C ASP A 167 -12.76 6.92 -9.44
N GLY A 168 -13.56 7.93 -9.12
CA GLY A 168 -14.14 8.87 -10.08
C GLY A 168 -13.11 9.68 -10.87
N TYR A 169 -11.90 9.85 -10.36
CA TYR A 169 -10.77 10.45 -11.08
C TYR A 169 -10.02 9.45 -11.98
N GLY A 170 -10.45 8.16 -12.00
CA GLY A 170 -9.84 7.11 -12.82
C GLY A 170 -8.57 6.49 -12.22
N VAL A 171 -8.32 6.67 -10.92
CA VAL A 171 -7.16 6.09 -10.23
C VAL A 171 -7.20 4.56 -10.34
N PRO A 172 -6.11 3.91 -10.82
CA PRO A 172 -6.13 2.47 -11.08
C PRO A 172 -6.01 1.60 -9.83
N VAL A 173 -5.44 2.13 -8.74
CA VAL A 173 -5.17 1.39 -7.49
C VAL A 173 -5.51 2.25 -6.29
N ILE A 174 -6.29 1.69 -5.37
CA ILE A 174 -6.59 2.25 -4.05
C ILE A 174 -5.99 1.33 -2.99
N LEU A 175 -5.25 1.90 -2.03
CA LEU A 175 -4.54 1.19 -0.99
C LEU A 175 -5.10 1.57 0.39
N PRO A 176 -6.18 0.92 0.87
CA PRO A 176 -6.62 1.10 2.25
C PRO A 176 -5.65 0.44 3.24
N THR A 177 -5.28 1.16 4.31
CA THR A 177 -4.51 0.63 5.43
C THR A 177 -5.29 0.81 6.73
N SER A 178 -5.69 -0.30 7.35
CA SER A 178 -6.37 -0.27 8.66
C SER A 178 -5.36 0.01 9.77
N LYS A 179 -5.54 1.13 10.49
CA LYS A 179 -4.71 1.49 11.66
C LYS A 179 -4.74 0.41 12.75
N ALA A 180 -5.92 -0.11 13.05
CA ALA A 180 -6.09 -1.15 14.07
C ALA A 180 -5.41 -2.46 13.66
N GLY A 181 -5.31 -2.73 12.35
CA GLY A 181 -4.70 -3.93 11.81
C GLY A 181 -3.18 -3.83 11.64
N ASP A 182 -2.62 -2.63 11.45
CA ASP A 182 -1.20 -2.52 11.09
C ASP A 182 -0.27 -3.06 12.18
N GLY A 183 0.59 -4.00 11.78
CA GLY A 183 1.53 -4.68 12.68
C GLY A 183 0.89 -5.69 13.65
N ALA A 184 -0.42 -5.73 13.81
CA ALA A 184 -1.10 -6.59 14.78
C ALA A 184 -1.07 -8.09 14.43
N ARG A 185 -0.92 -8.44 13.16
CA ARG A 185 -0.89 -9.82 12.63
C ARG A 185 -2.13 -10.66 12.96
N THR A 186 -3.25 -10.03 13.23
CA THR A 186 -4.54 -10.68 13.59
C THR A 186 -5.47 -10.89 12.40
N GLY A 187 -5.05 -10.50 11.21
CA GLY A 187 -5.82 -10.54 9.96
C GLY A 187 -6.00 -9.16 9.37
N TYR A 188 -6.27 -9.10 8.06
CA TYR A 188 -6.67 -7.87 7.39
C TYR A 188 -8.05 -7.41 7.87
N ASP A 189 -8.34 -6.12 7.80
CA ASP A 189 -9.68 -5.59 8.05
C ASP A 189 -10.60 -5.87 6.84
N LEU A 190 -11.13 -7.11 6.79
CA LEU A 190 -11.92 -7.61 5.67
C LEU A 190 -13.18 -6.78 5.40
N PRO A 191 -13.90 -6.25 6.40
CA PRO A 191 -15.06 -5.40 6.17
C PRO A 191 -14.75 -4.17 5.32
N VAL A 192 -13.69 -3.41 5.61
CA VAL A 192 -13.34 -2.21 4.83
C VAL A 192 -12.84 -2.58 3.43
N ILE A 193 -12.05 -3.65 3.31
CA ILE A 193 -11.59 -4.15 1.99
C ILE A 193 -12.79 -4.49 1.12
N ARG A 194 -13.76 -5.25 1.65
CA ARG A 194 -14.97 -5.63 0.92
C ARG A 194 -15.82 -4.42 0.55
N ALA A 195 -16.02 -3.49 1.49
CA ALA A 195 -16.80 -2.29 1.24
C ALA A 195 -16.18 -1.44 0.10
N MET A 196 -14.85 -1.26 0.11
CA MET A 196 -14.16 -0.53 -0.96
C MET A 196 -14.18 -1.30 -2.28
N ALA A 197 -13.88 -2.61 -2.28
CA ALA A 197 -13.87 -3.42 -3.50
C ALA A 197 -15.25 -3.47 -4.21
N GLN A 198 -16.34 -3.37 -3.45
CA GLN A 198 -17.69 -3.27 -4.00
C GLN A 198 -18.05 -1.86 -4.50
N ALA A 199 -17.39 -0.84 -3.96
CA ALA A 199 -17.74 0.55 -4.22
C ALA A 199 -16.96 1.17 -5.41
N VAL A 200 -15.80 0.60 -5.80
CA VAL A 200 -14.89 1.16 -6.79
C VAL A 200 -14.57 0.17 -7.91
N LYS A 201 -14.07 0.69 -9.04
CA LYS A 201 -13.53 -0.09 -10.17
C LYS A 201 -12.02 -0.31 -10.05
N ALA A 202 -11.35 0.58 -9.34
CA ALA A 202 -9.92 0.48 -9.05
C ALA A 202 -9.57 -0.86 -8.40
N ARG A 203 -8.35 -1.33 -8.60
CA ARG A 203 -7.82 -2.47 -7.84
C ARG A 203 -7.66 -2.07 -6.38
N VAL A 204 -8.12 -2.93 -5.47
CA VAL A 204 -7.98 -2.70 -4.02
C VAL A 204 -6.80 -3.50 -3.49
N VAL A 205 -5.93 -2.83 -2.73
CA VAL A 205 -4.83 -3.46 -2.01
C VAL A 205 -5.30 -3.85 -0.61
N ALA A 206 -5.03 -5.08 -0.17
CA ALA A 206 -5.15 -5.42 1.25
C ALA A 206 -3.86 -5.02 1.97
N SER A 207 -3.95 -4.14 2.96
CA SER A 207 -2.81 -3.64 3.75
C SER A 207 -3.15 -3.56 5.24
N GLY A 208 -2.17 -3.90 6.08
CA GLY A 208 -2.30 -3.89 7.55
C GLY A 208 -2.97 -5.14 8.12
N GLY A 209 -2.24 -5.93 8.95
CA GLY A 209 -2.80 -7.02 9.74
C GLY A 209 -2.46 -8.45 9.29
N ALA A 210 -1.80 -8.69 8.17
CA ALA A 210 -1.42 -10.04 7.76
C ALA A 210 -0.58 -10.75 8.83
N GLY A 211 -0.95 -12.00 9.17
CA GLY A 211 -0.26 -12.78 10.20
C GLY A 211 -0.18 -14.29 9.89
N ALA A 212 -1.10 -14.80 9.06
CA ALA A 212 -1.19 -16.20 8.67
C ALA A 212 -1.51 -16.34 7.18
N LEU A 213 -1.24 -17.50 6.58
CA LEU A 213 -1.50 -17.77 5.16
C LEU A 213 -2.98 -17.58 4.80
N ASP A 214 -3.90 -18.02 5.66
CA ASP A 214 -5.33 -17.90 5.42
C ASP A 214 -5.83 -16.44 5.43
N HIS A 215 -5.15 -15.52 6.09
CA HIS A 215 -5.48 -14.09 6.02
C HIS A 215 -5.41 -13.54 4.60
N PHE A 216 -4.45 -14.02 3.81
CA PHE A 216 -4.30 -13.62 2.40
C PHE A 216 -5.44 -14.17 1.54
N VAL A 217 -5.87 -15.43 1.78
CA VAL A 217 -7.04 -16.02 1.11
C VAL A 217 -8.29 -15.20 1.41
N GLN A 218 -8.54 -14.90 2.69
CA GLN A 218 -9.68 -14.09 3.12
C GLN A 218 -9.68 -12.69 2.50
N ALA A 219 -8.51 -12.07 2.32
CA ALA A 219 -8.39 -10.77 1.66
C ALA A 219 -8.79 -10.85 0.18
N VAL A 220 -8.40 -11.91 -0.54
CA VAL A 220 -8.84 -12.16 -1.92
C VAL A 220 -10.35 -12.38 -1.98
N GLU A 221 -10.92 -13.16 -1.08
CA GLU A 221 -12.37 -13.39 -0.97
C GLU A 221 -13.14 -12.09 -0.62
N ALA A 222 -12.49 -11.15 0.07
CA ALA A 222 -13.03 -9.82 0.33
C ALA A 222 -12.94 -8.87 -0.89
N GLY A 223 -12.23 -9.27 -1.96
CA GLY A 223 -12.12 -8.52 -3.21
C GLY A 223 -10.79 -7.80 -3.42
N ALA A 224 -9.79 -7.99 -2.55
CA ALA A 224 -8.45 -7.49 -2.80
C ALA A 224 -7.79 -8.22 -3.98
N THR A 225 -7.03 -7.49 -4.80
CA THR A 225 -6.29 -8.06 -5.93
C THR A 225 -4.78 -7.84 -5.82
N ILE A 226 -4.36 -7.10 -4.81
CA ILE A 226 -2.97 -6.88 -4.43
C ILE A 226 -2.88 -7.13 -2.93
N LEU A 227 -1.94 -7.98 -2.51
CA LEU A 227 -1.77 -8.40 -1.12
C LEU A 227 -0.46 -7.82 -0.59
N LEU A 228 -0.57 -6.73 0.18
CA LEU A 228 0.57 -6.05 0.77
C LEU A 228 0.78 -6.53 2.19
N ALA A 229 2.02 -6.87 2.52
CA ALA A 229 2.44 -7.20 3.87
C ALA A 229 3.91 -6.79 4.11
N ALA A 230 4.26 -6.54 5.36
CA ALA A 230 5.60 -6.17 5.79
C ALA A 230 6.14 -7.18 6.83
N SER A 231 5.66 -7.13 8.07
CA SER A 231 6.23 -7.85 9.20
C SER A 231 6.33 -9.37 9.00
N VAL A 232 5.34 -10.00 8.37
CA VAL A 232 5.37 -11.47 8.14
C VAL A 232 6.49 -11.89 7.19
N PHE A 233 6.87 -11.02 6.24
CA PHE A 233 7.98 -11.24 5.33
C PHE A 233 9.31 -10.82 5.96
N HIS A 234 9.38 -9.66 6.59
CA HIS A 234 10.60 -9.15 7.25
C HIS A 234 11.14 -10.12 8.30
N PHE A 235 10.25 -10.72 9.08
CA PHE A 235 10.65 -11.65 10.15
C PHE A 235 10.65 -13.12 9.73
N GLY A 236 10.49 -13.40 8.42
CA GLY A 236 10.54 -14.76 7.87
C GLY A 236 9.42 -15.69 8.34
N LEU A 237 8.31 -15.13 8.88
CA LEU A 237 7.17 -15.91 9.37
C LEU A 237 6.42 -16.58 8.22
N ILE A 238 6.37 -15.92 7.08
CA ILE A 238 5.78 -16.44 5.83
C ILE A 238 6.78 -16.20 4.71
N GLN A 239 7.11 -17.27 3.97
CA GLN A 239 7.89 -17.18 2.76
C GLN A 239 6.97 -16.95 1.55
N ILE A 240 7.35 -16.06 0.63
CA ILE A 240 6.54 -15.70 -0.54
C ILE A 240 6.20 -16.91 -1.41
N PRO A 241 7.13 -17.84 -1.74
CA PRO A 241 6.80 -19.04 -2.50
C PRO A 241 5.72 -19.89 -1.81
N ARG A 242 5.85 -20.11 -0.50
CA ARG A 242 4.86 -20.86 0.30
C ARG A 242 3.49 -20.20 0.29
N LEU A 243 3.44 -18.86 0.34
CA LEU A 243 2.19 -18.10 0.23
C LEU A 243 1.55 -18.30 -1.14
N LYS A 244 2.33 -18.18 -2.22
CA LYS A 244 1.84 -18.38 -3.60
C LYS A 244 1.29 -19.81 -3.78
N ASP A 245 1.97 -20.82 -3.27
CA ASP A 245 1.50 -22.20 -3.34
C ASP A 245 0.22 -22.41 -2.54
N HIS A 246 0.12 -21.81 -1.35
CA HIS A 246 -1.10 -21.86 -0.53
C HIS A 246 -2.30 -21.23 -1.24
N LEU A 247 -2.11 -20.06 -1.87
CA LEU A 247 -3.15 -19.39 -2.65
C LEU A 247 -3.57 -20.24 -3.87
N ARG A 248 -2.62 -20.79 -4.61
CA ARG A 248 -2.91 -21.70 -5.75
C ARG A 248 -3.69 -22.93 -5.33
N ALA A 249 -3.34 -23.54 -4.19
CA ALA A 249 -4.06 -24.69 -3.63
C ALA A 249 -5.52 -24.35 -3.25
N ARG A 250 -5.85 -23.08 -3.04
CA ARG A 250 -7.22 -22.58 -2.79
C ARG A 250 -7.91 -22.08 -4.08
N GLY A 251 -7.34 -22.39 -5.27
CA GLY A 251 -7.91 -22.00 -6.56
C GLY A 251 -7.69 -20.52 -6.93
N VAL A 252 -6.84 -19.82 -6.21
CA VAL A 252 -6.52 -18.40 -6.50
C VAL A 252 -5.43 -18.34 -7.56
N ARG A 253 -5.68 -17.57 -8.63
CA ARG A 253 -4.69 -17.32 -9.67
C ARG A 253 -3.72 -16.24 -9.21
N VAL A 254 -2.46 -16.58 -9.04
CA VAL A 254 -1.39 -15.70 -8.55
C VAL A 254 -0.39 -15.45 -9.68
N ARG A 255 0.09 -14.21 -9.80
CA ARG A 255 1.12 -13.83 -10.78
C ARG A 255 2.42 -14.64 -10.57
N GLY A 256 3.14 -14.96 -11.64
CA GLY A 256 4.49 -15.54 -11.67
C GLY A 256 4.56 -17.03 -11.68
#